data_1f99afa73611300f17bf3f9fd476267c
#
_entry.id   1f99afa73611300f17bf3f9fd476267c
#
_cell.length_a   1.000
_cell.length_b   1.000
_cell.length_c   1.000
_cell.angle_alpha   90.00
_cell.angle_beta   90.00
_cell.angle_gamma   90.00
#
_symmetry.space_group_name_H-M   'P 1'
#
loop_
_entity.id
_entity.type
_entity.pdbx_description
1 polymer ?
#
loop_
_entity_poly.entity_id
_entity_poly.type
_entity_poly.pdbx_seq_one_letter_code
_entity_poly.pdbx_strand_id
1 'polypeptide(L)'
;MQRTGRAISTLMMMALVVCVNALGQAASPKIPAHKSAIVLFDGSDLKNFDTFLTGTGLNNDPEHVFQVEDGVVHVSGKEMGYIITKKTYQNFYLRAEFKWGEGTYGSREGKARDSGILYNIQGEQKVWPRSIEFQIMEGGTGDFWMTDGAALTGKDGVRVTGPAGKAMKIDRFGKGPSENVVGFRDPVGEVEKPHGEWNVLELVTQGNDIKQYVNGKLVNEGTDPSPVSGKILFQSEGAEVYFRDMKLYPLK
;
A
#
# COMPACT_ATOMS: atom_id res chain seq x y z
N MET A 1 57.42 -54.90 -31.12
CA MET A 1 56.34 -55.07 -30.12
C MET A 1 56.21 -53.80 -29.34
N GLN A 2 55.27 -52.92 -29.72
CA GLN A 2 54.97 -51.68 -28.98
C GLN A 2 53.62 -51.87 -28.34
N ARG A 3 53.56 -51.72 -27.02
CA ARG A 3 52.28 -51.66 -26.23
C ARG A 3 51.92 -50.26 -26.03
N THR A 4 50.81 -49.88 -26.62
CA THR A 4 50.12 -48.57 -26.39
C THR A 4 49.26 -48.66 -25.15
N GLY A 5 49.64 -47.90 -24.11
CA GLY A 5 48.79 -47.72 -22.91
C GLY A 5 47.73 -46.65 -23.16
N ARG A 6 46.45 -46.97 -22.99
CA ARG A 6 45.31 -46.02 -22.95
C ARG A 6 45.17 -45.45 -21.55
N ALA A 7 45.35 -44.15 -21.41
CA ALA A 7 44.98 -43.42 -20.19
C ALA A 7 43.47 -43.15 -20.21
N ILE A 8 42.77 -43.62 -19.20
CA ILE A 8 41.36 -43.33 -18.94
C ILE A 8 41.32 -42.08 -18.04
N SER A 9 40.89 -40.97 -18.59
CA SER A 9 40.67 -39.73 -17.84
C SER A 9 39.26 -39.74 -17.25
N THR A 10 39.17 -39.90 -15.93
CA THR A 10 37.89 -39.84 -15.18
C THR A 10 37.57 -38.39 -14.90
N LEU A 11 36.60 -37.85 -15.63
CA LEU A 11 36.07 -36.50 -15.41
C LEU A 11 35.13 -36.55 -14.22
N MET A 12 35.54 -36.01 -13.07
CA MET A 12 34.72 -35.89 -11.87
C MET A 12 33.86 -34.65 -11.98
N MET A 13 32.57 -34.82 -12.30
CA MET A 13 31.57 -33.77 -12.41
C MET A 13 31.11 -33.39 -11.01
N MET A 14 31.62 -32.28 -10.49
CA MET A 14 31.20 -31.71 -9.20
C MET A 14 29.86 -31.00 -9.38
N ALA A 15 28.77 -31.65 -8.94
CA ALA A 15 27.46 -31.03 -8.90
C ALA A 15 27.41 -29.98 -7.79
N LEU A 16 27.38 -28.72 -8.18
CA LEU A 16 27.17 -27.60 -7.27
C LEU A 16 25.70 -27.57 -6.88
N VAL A 17 25.37 -28.07 -5.69
CA VAL A 17 24.01 -27.94 -5.10
C VAL A 17 23.88 -26.50 -4.62
N VAL A 18 23.21 -25.65 -5.41
CA VAL A 18 22.81 -24.33 -4.97
C VAL A 18 21.59 -24.52 -4.05
N CYS A 19 21.81 -24.50 -2.75
CA CYS A 19 20.72 -24.35 -1.78
C CYS A 19 20.15 -22.94 -1.91
N VAL A 20 19.09 -22.77 -2.68
CA VAL A 20 18.25 -21.57 -2.64
C VAL A 20 17.51 -21.63 -1.31
N ASN A 21 17.98 -20.87 -0.32
CA ASN A 21 17.23 -20.59 0.89
C ASN A 21 15.99 -19.80 0.46
N ALA A 22 14.86 -20.48 0.28
CA ALA A 22 13.55 -19.85 0.23
C ALA A 22 13.32 -19.22 1.61
N LEU A 23 13.65 -17.93 1.76
CA LEU A 23 13.18 -17.13 2.88
C LEU A 23 11.66 -17.25 2.88
N GLY A 24 11.12 -17.95 3.85
CA GLY A 24 9.70 -18.21 3.98
C GLY A 24 8.94 -16.88 3.96
N GLN A 25 8.25 -16.63 2.87
CA GLN A 25 7.39 -15.46 2.72
C GLN A 25 6.27 -15.58 3.75
N ALA A 26 6.17 -14.63 4.67
CA ALA A 26 5.07 -14.62 5.64
C ALA A 26 3.75 -14.61 4.85
N ALA A 27 2.93 -15.64 5.08
CA ALA A 27 1.62 -15.75 4.44
C ALA A 27 0.72 -14.58 4.85
N SER A 28 -0.24 -14.23 3.99
CA SER A 28 -1.28 -13.26 4.34
C SER A 28 -1.86 -13.53 5.72
N PRO A 29 -2.18 -12.48 6.49
CA PRO A 29 -2.82 -12.65 7.77
C PRO A 29 -4.15 -13.38 7.58
N LYS A 30 -4.41 -14.39 8.40
CA LYS A 30 -5.71 -15.04 8.37
C LYS A 30 -6.78 -14.04 8.83
N ILE A 31 -7.78 -13.81 7.98
CA ILE A 31 -8.98 -13.05 8.39
C ILE A 31 -9.50 -13.69 9.68
N PRO A 32 -9.75 -12.88 10.74
CA PRO A 32 -10.21 -13.41 12.01
C PRO A 32 -11.54 -14.16 11.83
N ALA A 33 -11.53 -15.48 11.91
CA ALA A 33 -12.65 -16.39 11.58
C ALA A 33 -13.91 -16.16 12.43
N HIS A 34 -13.85 -15.36 13.50
CA HIS A 34 -14.91 -15.17 14.49
C HIS A 34 -15.36 -13.72 14.67
N LYS A 35 -14.97 -12.80 13.77
CA LYS A 35 -15.35 -11.39 13.88
C LYS A 35 -16.12 -10.94 12.66
N SER A 36 -17.27 -10.30 12.92
CA SER A 36 -18.03 -9.62 11.87
C SER A 36 -17.22 -8.47 11.31
N ALA A 37 -17.13 -8.41 9.99
CA ALA A 37 -16.52 -7.28 9.31
C ALA A 37 -17.33 -5.99 9.56
N ILE A 38 -16.62 -4.90 9.78
CA ILE A 38 -17.16 -3.56 9.60
C ILE A 38 -16.99 -3.24 8.12
N VAL A 39 -18.09 -3.21 7.38
CA VAL A 39 -18.09 -2.87 5.96
C VAL A 39 -17.94 -1.36 5.85
N LEU A 40 -16.80 -0.89 5.39
CA LEU A 40 -16.54 0.53 5.15
C LEU A 40 -17.25 0.99 3.88
N PHE A 41 -17.20 0.18 2.82
CA PHE A 41 -17.88 0.40 1.56
C PHE A 41 -18.58 -0.89 1.11
N ASP A 42 -19.88 -0.82 0.84
CA ASP A 42 -20.75 -1.95 0.49
C ASP A 42 -21.11 -2.02 -1.01
N GLY A 43 -20.56 -1.12 -1.81
CA GLY A 43 -20.81 -1.02 -3.24
C GLY A 43 -21.98 -0.07 -3.59
N SER A 44 -22.68 0.51 -2.62
CA SER A 44 -23.88 1.32 -2.86
C SER A 44 -23.64 2.82 -2.76
N ASP A 45 -22.97 3.26 -1.70
CA ASP A 45 -22.77 4.68 -1.41
C ASP A 45 -21.53 4.95 -0.52
N LEU A 46 -21.17 6.23 -0.37
CA LEU A 46 -20.08 6.69 0.49
C LEU A 46 -20.56 7.14 1.89
N LYS A 47 -21.71 6.67 2.39
CA LYS A 47 -22.31 7.12 3.67
C LYS A 47 -21.41 7.01 4.89
N ASN A 48 -20.43 6.12 4.88
CA ASN A 48 -19.47 5.95 5.98
C ASN A 48 -18.26 6.88 5.88
N PHE A 49 -18.19 7.69 4.82
CA PHE A 49 -17.07 8.60 4.54
C PHE A 49 -17.55 10.05 4.47
N ASP A 50 -16.65 10.96 4.76
CA ASP A 50 -16.66 12.34 4.32
C ASP A 50 -15.69 12.47 3.13
N THR A 51 -15.95 13.42 2.23
CA THR A 51 -15.01 13.79 1.16
C THR A 51 -14.23 15.05 1.58
N PHE A 52 -13.02 15.19 1.11
CA PHE A 52 -12.22 16.42 1.21
C PHE A 52 -11.48 16.65 -0.10
N LEU A 53 -11.59 17.86 -0.63
CA LEU A 53 -10.87 18.32 -1.81
C LEU A 53 -10.13 19.62 -1.51
N THR A 54 -8.95 19.80 -2.08
CA THR A 54 -8.08 20.96 -1.81
C THR A 54 -8.76 22.29 -2.16
N GLY A 55 -9.44 22.33 -3.30
CA GLY A 55 -10.06 23.57 -3.81
C GLY A 55 -11.42 23.86 -3.22
N THR A 56 -12.16 22.84 -2.76
CA THR A 56 -13.58 22.99 -2.38
C THR A 56 -13.88 22.65 -0.93
N GLY A 57 -12.94 21.94 -0.23
CA GLY A 57 -13.05 21.61 1.18
C GLY A 57 -13.89 20.36 1.47
N LEU A 58 -14.42 20.30 2.71
CA LEU A 58 -15.09 19.13 3.25
C LEU A 58 -16.51 18.96 2.67
N ASN A 59 -16.83 17.73 2.23
CA ASN A 59 -18.15 17.34 1.71
C ASN A 59 -18.67 18.23 0.57
N ASN A 60 -17.74 18.76 -0.23
CA ASN A 60 -18.06 19.59 -1.39
C ASN A 60 -17.27 19.08 -2.59
N ASP A 61 -17.90 18.22 -3.40
CA ASP A 61 -17.30 17.55 -4.58
C ASP A 61 -18.15 17.81 -5.83
N PRO A 62 -18.14 19.06 -6.35
CA PRO A 62 -18.98 19.44 -7.50
C PRO A 62 -18.51 18.79 -8.82
N GLU A 63 -17.24 18.42 -8.93
CA GLU A 63 -16.65 17.78 -10.13
C GLU A 63 -16.70 16.26 -10.04
N HIS A 64 -17.36 15.72 -9.00
CA HIS A 64 -17.49 14.28 -8.81
C HIS A 64 -16.15 13.53 -8.89
N VAL A 65 -15.16 14.03 -8.15
CA VAL A 65 -13.84 13.37 -8.04
C VAL A 65 -13.99 11.97 -7.45
N PHE A 66 -14.97 11.81 -6.53
CA PHE A 66 -15.30 10.53 -5.90
C PHE A 66 -16.71 10.11 -6.29
N GLN A 67 -16.83 9.05 -7.08
CA GLN A 67 -18.10 8.49 -7.52
C GLN A 67 -18.24 7.02 -7.14
N VAL A 68 -19.48 6.55 -7.05
CA VAL A 68 -19.78 5.12 -6.94
C VAL A 68 -20.37 4.66 -8.27
N GLU A 69 -19.64 3.79 -8.96
CA GLU A 69 -20.02 3.25 -10.27
C GLU A 69 -19.87 1.73 -10.25
N ASP A 70 -20.87 1.00 -10.67
CA ASP A 70 -20.82 -0.48 -10.78
C ASP A 70 -20.31 -1.20 -9.52
N GLY A 71 -20.65 -0.68 -8.34
CA GLY A 71 -20.26 -1.25 -7.06
C GLY A 71 -18.81 -0.98 -6.65
N VAL A 72 -18.13 -0.04 -7.29
CA VAL A 72 -16.78 0.40 -6.95
C VAL A 72 -16.74 1.89 -6.66
N VAL A 73 -15.77 2.33 -5.88
CA VAL A 73 -15.43 3.75 -5.73
C VAL A 73 -14.50 4.10 -6.87
N HIS A 74 -14.96 4.95 -7.78
CA HIS A 74 -14.14 5.58 -8.82
C HIS A 74 -13.58 6.90 -8.28
N VAL A 75 -12.26 7.04 -8.29
CA VAL A 75 -11.52 8.25 -7.95
C VAL A 75 -10.90 8.78 -9.23
N SER A 76 -11.41 9.91 -9.73
CA SER A 76 -10.96 10.45 -11.03
C SER A 76 -9.51 10.92 -11.02
N GLY A 77 -8.96 11.27 -9.86
CA GLY A 77 -7.60 11.81 -9.72
C GLY A 77 -7.42 13.27 -10.17
N LYS A 78 -8.46 13.93 -10.67
CA LYS A 78 -8.36 15.28 -11.26
C LYS A 78 -8.07 16.37 -10.23
N GLU A 79 -8.43 16.16 -8.98
CA GLU A 79 -8.15 17.06 -7.87
C GLU A 79 -7.57 16.30 -6.68
N MET A 80 -6.64 16.95 -5.96
CA MET A 80 -6.04 16.42 -4.74
C MET A 80 -7.05 16.37 -3.60
N GLY A 81 -7.15 15.25 -2.93
CA GLY A 81 -8.09 15.06 -1.83
C GLY A 81 -8.23 13.61 -1.40
N TYR A 82 -9.34 13.29 -0.76
CA TYR A 82 -9.60 11.94 -0.26
C TYR A 82 -11.06 11.72 0.14
N ILE A 83 -11.45 10.45 0.26
CA ILE A 83 -12.56 10.04 1.12
C ILE A 83 -11.99 9.58 2.46
N ILE A 84 -12.62 9.96 3.58
CA ILE A 84 -12.14 9.65 4.94
C ILE A 84 -13.27 9.07 5.79
N THR A 85 -12.98 8.01 6.54
CA THR A 85 -13.97 7.40 7.44
C THR A 85 -14.50 8.40 8.46
N LYS A 86 -15.81 8.40 8.70
CA LYS A 86 -16.44 9.22 9.76
C LYS A 86 -16.03 8.77 11.16
N LYS A 87 -15.76 7.46 11.33
CA LYS A 87 -15.35 6.85 12.60
C LYS A 87 -13.84 6.71 12.68
N THR A 88 -13.34 6.62 13.92
CA THR A 88 -11.95 6.28 14.24
C THR A 88 -11.82 4.81 14.56
N TYR A 89 -10.63 4.25 14.31
CA TYR A 89 -10.33 2.83 14.51
C TYR A 89 -8.98 2.67 15.20
N GLN A 90 -8.84 1.56 15.91
CA GLN A 90 -7.61 1.09 16.53
C GLN A 90 -7.60 -0.44 16.51
N ASN A 91 -6.44 -1.07 16.42
CA ASN A 91 -6.29 -2.51 16.40
C ASN A 91 -7.25 -3.17 15.39
N PHE A 92 -6.86 -3.17 14.15
CA PHE A 92 -7.69 -3.71 13.07
C PHE A 92 -6.87 -4.43 12.00
N TYR A 93 -7.55 -5.31 11.31
CA TYR A 93 -7.16 -5.78 10.00
C TYR A 93 -8.06 -5.11 8.97
N LEU A 94 -7.48 -4.35 8.05
CA LEU A 94 -8.16 -3.73 6.91
C LEU A 94 -7.83 -4.54 5.66
N ARG A 95 -8.86 -4.82 4.86
CA ARG A 95 -8.73 -5.32 3.50
C ARG A 95 -9.40 -4.33 2.56
N ALA A 96 -8.71 -4.01 1.47
CA ALA A 96 -9.23 -3.22 0.36
C ALA A 96 -8.66 -3.75 -0.96
N GLU A 97 -9.35 -3.52 -2.05
CA GLU A 97 -8.82 -3.79 -3.38
C GLU A 97 -8.73 -2.48 -4.16
N PHE A 98 -7.64 -2.32 -4.92
CA PHE A 98 -7.48 -1.21 -5.84
C PHE A 98 -7.14 -1.68 -7.26
N LYS A 99 -7.46 -0.82 -8.22
CA LYS A 99 -7.10 -0.99 -9.63
C LYS A 99 -6.82 0.39 -10.22
N TRP A 100 -5.72 0.52 -10.96
CA TRP A 100 -5.43 1.73 -11.68
C TRP A 100 -6.39 1.95 -12.84
N GLY A 101 -6.79 3.21 -13.06
CA GLY A 101 -7.39 3.69 -14.29
C GLY A 101 -6.35 4.23 -15.26
N GLU A 102 -6.78 4.81 -16.38
CA GLU A 102 -5.88 5.28 -17.44
C GLU A 102 -5.31 6.68 -17.15
N GLY A 103 -6.09 7.55 -16.48
CA GLY A 103 -5.79 8.97 -16.33
C GLY A 103 -4.68 9.27 -15.34
N THR A 104 -3.82 10.24 -15.72
CA THR A 104 -2.92 10.95 -14.81
C THR A 104 -3.07 12.46 -15.04
N TYR A 105 -3.06 13.26 -13.94
CA TYR A 105 -3.44 14.67 -14.00
C TYR A 105 -2.53 15.55 -13.16
N GLY A 106 -2.49 16.85 -13.47
CA GLY A 106 -1.78 17.85 -12.68
C GLY A 106 -0.29 17.53 -12.52
N SER A 107 0.17 17.44 -11.29
CA SER A 107 1.58 17.13 -10.98
C SER A 107 1.98 15.70 -11.38
N ARG A 108 1.02 14.81 -11.63
CA ARG A 108 1.23 13.40 -12.02
C ARG A 108 1.06 13.15 -13.52
N GLU A 109 0.72 14.16 -14.31
CA GLU A 109 0.57 13.99 -15.76
C GLU A 109 1.83 13.39 -16.38
N GLY A 110 1.69 12.23 -17.03
CA GLY A 110 2.79 11.46 -17.62
C GLY A 110 3.78 10.83 -16.63
N LYS A 111 3.46 10.83 -15.33
CA LYS A 111 4.31 10.23 -14.29
C LYS A 111 3.65 8.99 -13.68
N ALA A 112 4.41 8.26 -12.90
CA ALA A 112 3.90 7.12 -12.12
C ALA A 112 2.61 7.49 -11.37
N ARG A 113 1.59 6.63 -11.48
CA ARG A 113 0.32 6.80 -10.78
C ARG A 113 0.52 6.74 -9.29
N ASP A 114 -0.20 7.58 -8.56
CA ASP A 114 -0.05 7.75 -7.12
C ASP A 114 -1.41 7.84 -6.43
N SER A 115 -1.50 7.18 -5.30
CA SER A 115 -2.61 7.15 -4.36
C SER A 115 -2.11 6.57 -3.04
N GLY A 116 -2.96 6.42 -2.03
CA GLY A 116 -2.58 5.83 -0.76
C GLY A 116 -3.75 5.54 0.16
N ILE A 117 -3.50 4.69 1.16
CA ILE A 117 -4.38 4.53 2.31
C ILE A 117 -3.65 5.13 3.51
N LEU A 118 -4.11 6.29 3.98
CA LEU A 118 -3.58 6.87 5.21
C LEU A 118 -4.44 6.42 6.39
N TYR A 119 -3.80 6.08 7.49
CA TYR A 119 -4.47 5.57 8.68
C TYR A 119 -3.90 6.17 9.97
N ASN A 120 -4.58 5.91 11.08
CA ASN A 120 -4.30 6.54 12.37
C ASN A 120 -4.36 8.08 12.30
N ILE A 121 -5.23 8.63 11.43
CA ILE A 121 -5.32 10.05 11.16
C ILE A 121 -5.88 10.78 12.38
N GLN A 122 -5.16 11.83 12.79
CA GLN A 122 -5.57 12.73 13.86
C GLN A 122 -5.38 14.19 13.45
N GLY A 123 -6.15 15.09 14.09
CA GLY A 123 -6.04 16.53 13.88
C GLY A 123 -6.96 17.04 12.78
N GLU A 124 -6.60 18.18 12.22
CA GLU A 124 -7.40 18.90 11.22
C GLU A 124 -7.41 18.22 9.86
N GLN A 125 -8.49 18.42 9.13
CA GLN A 125 -8.63 17.99 7.72
C GLN A 125 -7.76 18.88 6.84
N LYS A 126 -6.77 18.29 6.19
CA LYS A 126 -5.88 18.91 5.22
C LYS A 126 -5.33 17.86 4.28
N VAL A 127 -4.74 18.23 3.16
CA VAL A 127 -4.28 17.28 2.13
C VAL A 127 -3.38 16.17 2.70
N TRP A 128 -2.47 16.54 3.62
CA TRP A 128 -1.58 15.61 4.32
C TRP A 128 -1.78 15.74 5.83
N PRO A 129 -2.82 15.13 6.41
CA PRO A 129 -3.00 15.15 7.86
C PRO A 129 -1.93 14.28 8.53
N ARG A 130 -1.75 14.49 9.84
CA ARG A 130 -0.89 13.62 10.64
C ARG A 130 -1.33 12.17 10.57
N SER A 131 -0.52 11.31 9.97
CA SER A 131 -0.88 9.92 9.64
C SER A 131 0.32 9.07 9.27
N ILE A 132 0.09 7.77 9.23
CA ILE A 132 0.95 6.80 8.57
C ILE A 132 0.24 6.36 7.29
N GLU A 133 0.98 6.28 6.20
CA GLU A 133 0.44 5.90 4.90
C GLU A 133 0.92 4.52 4.46
N PHE A 134 0.03 3.76 3.91
CA PHE A 134 0.27 2.63 3.05
C PHE A 134 0.27 3.14 1.61
N GLN A 135 1.44 3.40 1.08
CA GLN A 135 1.60 3.94 -0.27
C GLN A 135 1.04 2.99 -1.33
N ILE A 136 0.33 3.57 -2.28
CA ILE A 136 -0.11 2.95 -3.52
C ILE A 136 0.50 3.77 -4.65
N MET A 137 1.59 3.30 -5.24
CA MET A 137 2.29 4.02 -6.30
C MET A 137 2.94 3.03 -7.25
N GLU A 138 2.85 3.25 -8.54
CA GLU A 138 3.54 2.41 -9.53
C GLU A 138 5.03 2.27 -9.18
N GLY A 139 5.46 1.03 -8.89
CA GLY A 139 6.81 0.71 -8.40
C GLY A 139 7.11 0.99 -6.93
N GLY A 140 6.16 1.60 -6.19
CA GLY A 140 6.34 1.98 -4.78
C GLY A 140 5.26 1.46 -3.84
N THR A 141 4.26 0.72 -4.32
CA THR A 141 3.18 0.19 -3.48
C THR A 141 3.73 -0.65 -2.34
N GLY A 142 3.39 -0.27 -1.11
CA GLY A 142 3.87 -0.93 0.12
C GLY A 142 4.92 -0.15 0.89
N ASP A 143 5.40 0.99 0.42
CA ASP A 143 6.21 1.89 1.23
C ASP A 143 5.37 2.43 2.41
N PHE A 144 6.01 2.72 3.54
CA PHE A 144 5.42 3.57 4.57
C PHE A 144 5.80 5.02 4.34
N TRP A 145 4.83 5.93 4.50
CA TRP A 145 5.10 7.35 4.65
C TRP A 145 4.55 7.84 5.98
N MET A 146 5.37 8.54 6.75
CA MET A 146 4.99 9.24 7.97
C MET A 146 4.85 10.72 7.66
N THR A 147 3.67 11.28 7.92
CA THR A 147 3.35 12.69 7.61
C THR A 147 3.11 13.50 8.88
N ASP A 148 3.52 14.78 8.86
CA ASP A 148 3.12 15.82 9.82
C ASP A 148 3.29 15.41 11.31
N GLY A 149 4.44 14.90 11.69
CA GLY A 149 4.74 14.47 13.06
C GLY A 149 4.34 13.04 13.40
N ALA A 150 3.82 12.27 12.45
CA ALA A 150 3.65 10.84 12.63
C ALA A 150 5.01 10.12 12.61
N ALA A 151 5.10 8.98 13.28
CA ALA A 151 6.35 8.24 13.40
C ALA A 151 6.12 6.73 13.43
N LEU A 152 7.12 5.99 12.96
CA LEU A 152 7.15 4.53 12.95
C LEU A 152 8.60 4.06 13.10
N THR A 153 8.84 2.96 13.77
CA THR A 153 10.14 2.27 13.80
C THR A 153 10.12 1.16 12.76
N GLY A 154 11.01 1.23 11.78
CA GLY A 154 11.14 0.21 10.74
C GLY A 154 11.68 -1.12 11.27
N LYS A 155 11.67 -2.15 10.44
CA LYS A 155 12.20 -3.48 10.76
C LYS A 155 13.70 -3.48 11.12
N ASP A 156 14.43 -2.51 10.61
CA ASP A 156 15.85 -2.26 10.92
C ASP A 156 16.10 -1.62 12.30
N GLY A 157 15.03 -1.32 13.04
CA GLY A 157 15.06 -0.63 14.33
C GLY A 157 15.23 0.88 14.21
N VAL A 158 15.27 1.45 13.01
CA VAL A 158 15.37 2.90 12.80
C VAL A 158 14.00 3.55 12.93
N ARG A 159 13.90 4.53 13.85
CA ARG A 159 12.68 5.34 13.99
C ARG A 159 12.66 6.47 12.99
N VAL A 160 11.63 6.53 12.18
CA VAL A 160 11.40 7.58 11.20
C VAL A 160 10.22 8.44 11.65
N THR A 161 10.38 9.76 11.59
CA THR A 161 9.34 10.73 11.93
C THR A 161 9.18 11.70 10.77
N GLY A 162 7.95 11.87 10.29
CA GLY A 162 7.61 12.89 9.29
C GLY A 162 7.74 14.29 9.90
N PRO A 163 8.53 15.20 9.32
CA PRO A 163 8.58 16.57 9.81
C PRO A 163 7.22 17.27 9.67
N ALA A 164 7.02 18.36 10.43
CA ALA A 164 5.82 19.19 10.29
C ALA A 164 5.65 19.67 8.82
N GLY A 165 4.49 19.42 8.24
CA GLY A 165 4.17 19.76 6.86
C GLY A 165 4.95 18.99 5.78
N LYS A 166 5.65 17.91 6.15
CA LYS A 166 6.42 17.06 5.24
C LYS A 166 6.16 15.58 5.53
N ALA A 167 6.63 14.73 4.63
CA ALA A 167 6.59 13.28 4.79
C ALA A 167 7.99 12.67 4.73
N MET A 168 8.17 11.56 5.44
CA MET A 168 9.37 10.72 5.39
C MET A 168 8.94 9.27 5.18
N LYS A 169 9.73 8.48 4.44
CA LYS A 169 9.37 7.12 4.08
C LYS A 169 10.28 6.05 4.68
N ILE A 170 9.73 4.84 4.73
CA ILE A 170 10.47 3.60 4.88
C ILE A 170 10.12 2.76 3.65
N ASP A 171 11.11 2.44 2.83
CA ASP A 171 10.90 1.64 1.62
C ASP A 171 10.39 0.24 1.95
N ARG A 172 9.52 -0.30 1.11
CA ARG A 172 9.08 -1.70 1.19
C ARG A 172 10.23 -2.67 0.98
N PHE A 173 10.07 -3.89 1.45
CA PHE A 173 11.08 -4.94 1.30
C PHE A 173 11.33 -5.29 -0.17
N GLY A 174 12.61 -5.42 -0.53
CA GLY A 174 13.02 -5.84 -1.85
C GLY A 174 12.66 -4.86 -2.98
N LYS A 175 12.41 -3.59 -2.66
CA LYS A 175 12.17 -2.55 -3.65
C LYS A 175 13.40 -2.33 -4.51
N GLY A 176 13.22 -2.35 -5.81
CA GLY A 176 14.23 -1.97 -6.77
C GLY A 176 14.36 -0.44 -6.93
N PRO A 177 15.13 0.01 -7.92
CA PRO A 177 15.23 1.43 -8.23
C PRO A 177 13.86 1.97 -8.64
N SER A 178 13.46 3.13 -8.08
CA SER A 178 12.21 3.76 -8.47
C SER A 178 12.39 4.61 -9.72
N GLU A 179 11.44 4.52 -10.64
CA GLU A 179 11.34 5.35 -11.81
C GLU A 179 9.97 6.03 -11.84
N ASN A 180 9.95 7.34 -12.03
CA ASN A 180 8.72 8.13 -11.96
C ASN A 180 8.10 8.34 -13.35
N VAL A 181 7.68 7.25 -13.99
CA VAL A 181 7.00 7.25 -15.30
C VAL A 181 5.71 6.45 -15.24
N VAL A 182 4.76 6.78 -16.11
CA VAL A 182 3.49 6.05 -16.23
C VAL A 182 3.76 4.60 -16.61
N GLY A 183 3.12 3.68 -15.92
CA GLY A 183 3.23 2.25 -16.17
C GLY A 183 4.52 1.64 -15.66
N PHE A 184 5.28 2.36 -14.82
CA PHE A 184 6.50 1.81 -14.22
C PHE A 184 6.20 0.55 -13.41
N ARG A 185 7.01 -0.48 -13.65
CA ARG A 185 6.98 -1.73 -12.90
C ARG A 185 8.37 -1.99 -12.33
N ASP A 186 8.42 -2.25 -11.03
CA ASP A 186 9.68 -2.54 -10.36
C ASP A 186 10.33 -3.81 -10.93
N PRO A 187 11.50 -3.73 -11.58
CA PRO A 187 12.12 -4.88 -12.22
C PRO A 187 12.69 -5.91 -11.22
N VAL A 188 12.79 -5.56 -9.94
CA VAL A 188 13.40 -6.40 -8.90
C VAL A 188 12.35 -7.00 -7.98
N GLY A 189 11.48 -6.18 -7.42
CA GLY A 189 10.59 -6.56 -6.35
C GLY A 189 9.13 -6.22 -6.63
N GLU A 190 8.64 -6.38 -7.87
CA GLU A 190 7.28 -6.06 -8.23
C GLU A 190 6.27 -6.78 -7.32
N VAL A 191 5.32 -6.02 -6.80
CA VAL A 191 4.27 -6.53 -5.93
C VAL A 191 2.87 -6.33 -6.50
N GLU A 192 2.71 -5.39 -7.44
CA GLU A 192 1.45 -5.17 -8.13
C GLU A 192 1.24 -6.19 -9.25
N LYS A 193 -0.01 -6.49 -9.53
CA LYS A 193 -0.42 -7.16 -10.75
C LYS A 193 -0.30 -6.20 -11.95
N PRO A 194 -0.34 -6.71 -13.19
CA PRO A 194 -0.38 -5.86 -14.39
C PRO A 194 -1.45 -4.78 -14.32
N HIS A 195 -1.21 -3.66 -14.98
CA HIS A 195 -2.16 -2.54 -15.09
C HIS A 195 -3.54 -3.03 -15.53
N GLY A 196 -4.59 -2.48 -14.89
CA GLY A 196 -5.98 -2.88 -15.13
C GLY A 196 -6.46 -4.09 -14.32
N GLU A 197 -5.57 -4.79 -13.61
CA GLU A 197 -5.94 -5.87 -12.70
C GLU A 197 -6.15 -5.37 -11.27
N TRP A 198 -7.06 -6.06 -10.54
CA TRP A 198 -7.31 -5.77 -9.14
C TRP A 198 -6.19 -6.29 -8.23
N ASN A 199 -5.65 -5.39 -7.43
CA ASN A 199 -4.67 -5.68 -6.39
C ASN A 199 -5.35 -5.72 -5.03
N VAL A 200 -4.91 -6.62 -4.15
CA VAL A 200 -5.40 -6.75 -2.77
C VAL A 200 -4.40 -6.09 -1.83
N LEU A 201 -4.87 -5.14 -1.04
CA LEU A 201 -4.13 -4.51 0.05
C LEU A 201 -4.65 -5.02 1.38
N GLU A 202 -3.74 -5.41 2.26
CA GLU A 202 -4.09 -5.86 3.60
C GLU A 202 -3.19 -5.12 4.60
N LEU A 203 -3.81 -4.48 5.58
CA LEU A 203 -3.14 -3.72 6.63
C LEU A 203 -3.54 -4.29 8.00
N VAL A 204 -2.56 -4.66 8.79
CA VAL A 204 -2.74 -5.07 10.18
C VAL A 204 -2.14 -4.00 11.08
N THR A 205 -2.94 -3.46 11.99
CA THR A 205 -2.47 -2.65 13.12
C THR A 205 -2.91 -3.33 14.40
N GLN A 206 -1.98 -3.70 15.27
CA GLN A 206 -2.31 -4.37 16.54
C GLN A 206 -1.29 -4.04 17.61
N GLY A 207 -1.73 -3.36 18.68
CA GLY A 207 -0.82 -2.88 19.72
C GLY A 207 0.24 -1.94 19.11
N ASN A 208 1.48 -2.37 19.23
CA ASN A 208 2.64 -1.63 18.70
C ASN A 208 3.07 -2.08 17.29
N ASP A 209 2.38 -3.02 16.68
CA ASP A 209 2.81 -3.63 15.42
C ASP A 209 1.96 -3.14 14.24
N ILE A 210 2.62 -2.89 13.12
CA ILE A 210 2.00 -2.63 11.82
C ILE A 210 2.60 -3.55 10.77
N LYS A 211 1.75 -4.15 9.93
CA LYS A 211 2.16 -4.97 8.78
C LYS A 211 1.34 -4.63 7.56
N GLN A 212 2.01 -4.48 6.42
CA GLN A 212 1.40 -4.23 5.12
C GLN A 212 1.64 -5.39 4.18
N TYR A 213 0.58 -5.82 3.49
CA TYR A 213 0.64 -6.90 2.50
C TYR A 213 0.03 -6.42 1.18
N VAL A 214 0.66 -6.81 0.09
CA VAL A 214 0.15 -6.61 -1.27
C VAL A 214 0.04 -7.96 -1.94
N ASN A 215 -1.15 -8.31 -2.43
CA ASN A 215 -1.43 -9.57 -3.09
C ASN A 215 -0.95 -10.81 -2.29
N GLY A 216 -1.15 -10.75 -0.95
CA GLY A 216 -0.77 -11.82 -0.04
C GLY A 216 0.71 -11.86 0.37
N LYS A 217 1.54 -10.96 -0.15
CA LYS A 217 2.96 -10.86 0.18
C LYS A 217 3.16 -9.79 1.26
N LEU A 218 3.83 -10.12 2.38
CA LEU A 218 4.29 -9.12 3.35
C LEU A 218 5.31 -8.21 2.65
N VAL A 219 4.97 -6.92 2.52
CA VAL A 219 5.80 -5.94 1.82
C VAL A 219 6.48 -4.97 2.76
N ASN A 220 5.92 -4.75 3.95
CA ASN A 220 6.55 -3.90 4.96
C ASN A 220 6.02 -4.23 6.37
N GLU A 221 6.82 -3.97 7.38
CA GLU A 221 6.42 -4.05 8.79
C GLU A 221 7.18 -3.03 9.63
N GLY A 222 6.54 -2.56 10.69
CA GLY A 222 7.12 -1.61 11.63
C GLY A 222 6.47 -1.70 13.00
N THR A 223 7.09 -1.02 13.98
CA THR A 223 6.68 -1.02 15.37
C THR A 223 6.59 0.40 15.93
N ASP A 224 5.98 0.52 17.10
CA ASP A 224 5.83 1.79 17.84
C ASP A 224 5.24 2.93 17.00
N PRO A 225 4.08 2.74 16.37
CA PRO A 225 3.43 3.79 15.58
C PRO A 225 3.02 4.97 16.46
N SER A 226 3.10 6.17 15.91
CA SER A 226 2.55 7.38 16.49
C SER A 226 1.93 8.23 15.38
N PRO A 227 0.60 8.44 15.41
CA PRO A 227 -0.41 7.95 16.38
C PRO A 227 -0.76 6.47 16.21
N VAL A 228 -1.43 5.87 17.25
CA VAL A 228 -1.83 4.45 17.29
C VAL A 228 -3.28 4.21 16.89
N SER A 229 -4.06 5.26 16.68
CA SER A 229 -5.48 5.21 16.34
C SER A 229 -5.90 6.44 15.56
N GLY A 230 -6.98 6.36 14.82
CA GLY A 230 -7.51 7.50 14.09
C GLY A 230 -8.46 7.07 12.97
N LYS A 231 -8.76 8.02 12.08
CA LYS A 231 -9.54 7.77 10.87
C LYS A 231 -8.67 7.11 9.80
N ILE A 232 -9.32 6.60 8.75
CA ILE A 232 -8.69 5.99 7.59
C ILE A 232 -9.17 6.75 6.35
N LEU A 233 -8.25 7.11 5.46
CA LEU A 233 -8.61 7.75 4.19
C LEU A 233 -8.05 6.99 2.99
N PHE A 234 -8.65 7.24 1.83
CA PHE A 234 -8.24 6.76 0.52
C PHE A 234 -8.07 7.97 -0.39
N GLN A 235 -6.87 8.11 -0.98
CA GLN A 235 -6.45 9.33 -1.66
C GLN A 235 -6.92 9.45 -3.10
N SER A 236 -7.08 10.72 -3.52
CA SER A 236 -7.00 11.23 -4.90
C SER A 236 -5.71 12.04 -5.02
N GLU A 237 -4.74 11.54 -5.79
CA GLU A 237 -3.41 12.17 -5.92
C GLU A 237 -2.93 12.26 -7.37
N GLY A 238 -3.76 12.83 -8.22
CA GLY A 238 -3.39 13.06 -9.61
C GLY A 238 -3.41 11.82 -10.50
N ALA A 239 -3.94 10.69 -10.02
CA ALA A 239 -4.10 9.47 -10.79
C ALA A 239 -5.51 8.90 -10.64
N GLU A 240 -6.04 8.37 -11.72
CA GLU A 240 -7.29 7.65 -11.72
C GLU A 240 -7.11 6.29 -11.06
N VAL A 241 -7.94 5.99 -10.04
CA VAL A 241 -7.89 4.75 -9.29
C VAL A 241 -9.30 4.31 -8.88
N TYR A 242 -9.49 3.00 -8.81
CA TYR A 242 -10.74 2.38 -8.36
C TYR A 242 -10.49 1.62 -7.06
N PHE A 243 -11.43 1.70 -6.11
CA PHE A 243 -11.41 0.92 -4.87
C PHE A 243 -12.68 0.09 -4.71
N ARG A 244 -12.55 -1.10 -4.12
CA ARG A 244 -13.66 -1.95 -3.71
C ARG A 244 -13.31 -2.86 -2.54
N ASP A 245 -14.29 -3.62 -2.05
CA ASP A 245 -14.15 -4.61 -0.96
C ASP A 245 -13.46 -4.05 0.28
N MET A 246 -13.84 -2.81 0.66
CA MET A 246 -13.24 -2.09 1.78
C MET A 246 -13.88 -2.54 3.09
N LYS A 247 -13.19 -3.44 3.79
CA LYS A 247 -13.66 -4.10 5.03
C LYS A 247 -12.62 -4.02 6.13
N LEU A 248 -13.09 -3.81 7.34
CA LEU A 248 -12.27 -3.75 8.53
C LEU A 248 -12.72 -4.80 9.54
N TYR A 249 -11.78 -5.49 10.15
CA TYR A 249 -12.02 -6.50 11.19
C TYR A 249 -11.31 -6.04 12.48
N PRO A 250 -12.05 -5.72 13.57
CA PRO A 250 -11.43 -5.34 14.83
C PRO A 250 -10.53 -6.45 15.37
N LEU A 251 -9.34 -6.10 15.85
CA LEU A 251 -8.43 -6.99 16.55
C LEU A 251 -8.47 -6.70 18.07
N LYS A 252 -8.02 -7.67 18.88
CA LYS A 252 -7.96 -7.51 20.35
C LYS A 252 -6.61 -6.90 20.76
#